data_f48c7358e66f28930e11325cc739dde0
#
_entry.id   f48c7358e66f28930e11325cc739dde0
#
_cell.length_a   1.000
_cell.length_b   1.000
_cell.length_c   1.000
_cell.angle_alpha   90.00
_cell.angle_beta   90.00
_cell.angle_gamma   90.00
#
_symmetry.space_group_name_H-M   'P 1'
#
loop_
_entity.id
_entity.type
_entity.pdbx_description
1 polymer ?
#
loop_
_entity_poly.entity_id
_entity_poly.type
_entity_poly.pdbx_seq_one_letter_code
_entity_poly.pdbx_strand_id
1 'polypeptide(L)'
;MAKFIVELLYPAWLDLDAISDYHLYEVGAESARKITDKILTALKRLENFPLSCPLAPYKGLAEQGYRILVCGQYICIYKFNGDKVYVYHIVAAASCYPALFS
;
A
#
# COMPACT_ATOMS: atom_id res chain seq x y z
N MET A 1 16.46 -17.58 -5.80
CA MET A 1 16.43 -16.11 -5.83
C MET A 1 16.07 -15.56 -4.47
N ALA A 2 16.80 -14.53 -4.05
CA ALA A 2 16.50 -13.88 -2.79
C ALA A 2 15.18 -13.10 -2.91
N LYS A 3 14.36 -13.18 -1.89
CA LYS A 3 13.15 -12.39 -1.76
C LYS A 3 13.41 -11.25 -0.78
N PHE A 4 12.87 -10.08 -1.10
CA PHE A 4 12.94 -8.95 -0.18
C PHE A 4 11.80 -9.06 0.83
N ILE A 5 12.04 -8.55 2.02
CA ILE A 5 11.02 -8.53 3.07
C ILE A 5 10.09 -7.35 2.80
N VAL A 6 8.78 -7.60 2.81
CA VAL A 6 7.76 -6.54 2.71
C VAL A 6 7.17 -6.36 4.11
N GLU A 7 7.33 -5.18 4.67
CA GLU A 7 6.86 -4.86 6.00
C GLU A 7 5.85 -3.73 5.95
N LEU A 8 4.65 -3.97 6.48
CA LEU A 8 3.67 -2.92 6.66
C LEU A 8 3.96 -2.21 7.98
N LEU A 9 4.21 -0.91 7.91
CA LEU A 9 4.39 -0.11 9.11
C LEU A 9 3.04 0.08 9.80
N TYR A 10 3.08 0.48 11.06
CA TYR A 10 1.88 0.59 11.87
C TYR A 10 0.76 1.40 11.22
N PRO A 11 1.02 2.59 10.64
CA PRO A 11 -0.04 3.34 9.96
C PRO A 11 -0.69 2.58 8.79
N ALA A 12 0.08 1.77 8.06
CA ALA A 12 -0.46 0.96 6.97
C ALA A 12 -1.39 -0.13 7.50
N TRP A 13 -1.05 -0.76 8.62
CA TRP A 13 -1.95 -1.73 9.27
C TRP A 13 -3.25 -1.07 9.72
N LEU A 14 -3.18 0.12 10.29
CA LEU A 14 -4.38 0.87 10.68
C LEU A 14 -5.24 1.21 9.46
N ASP A 15 -4.60 1.62 8.36
CA ASP A 15 -5.31 1.90 7.11
C ASP A 15 -6.02 0.65 6.59
N LEU A 16 -5.34 -0.49 6.62
CA LEU A 16 -5.92 -1.74 6.15
C LEU A 16 -7.11 -2.16 7.00
N ASP A 17 -7.01 -2.02 8.32
CA ASP A 17 -8.12 -2.30 9.22
C ASP A 17 -9.31 -1.39 8.94
N ALA A 18 -9.06 -0.10 8.70
CA ALA A 18 -10.13 0.85 8.38
C ALA A 18 -10.82 0.51 7.05
N ILE A 19 -10.05 0.09 6.06
CA ILE A 19 -10.60 -0.36 4.77
C ILE A 19 -11.45 -1.60 4.96
N SER A 20 -10.97 -2.56 5.73
CA SER A 20 -11.72 -3.79 6.04
C SER A 20 -13.04 -3.47 6.76
N ASP A 21 -12.99 -2.60 7.76
CA ASP A 21 -14.19 -2.20 8.51
C ASP A 21 -15.20 -1.49 7.60
N TYR A 22 -14.74 -0.60 6.74
CA TYR A 22 -15.61 0.08 5.79
C TYR A 22 -16.35 -0.92 4.90
N HIS A 23 -15.64 -1.88 4.33
CA HIS A 23 -16.26 -2.91 3.49
C HIS A 23 -17.18 -3.83 4.29
N LEU A 24 -16.82 -4.13 5.53
CA LEU A 24 -17.64 -4.96 6.40
C LEU A 24 -19.01 -4.32 6.63
N TYR A 25 -19.03 -3.02 6.97
CA TYR A 25 -20.27 -2.32 7.27
C TYR A 25 -21.09 -1.98 6.03
N GLU A 26 -20.41 -1.62 4.93
CA GLU A 26 -21.13 -1.16 3.73
C GLU A 26 -21.57 -2.31 2.81
N VAL A 27 -20.84 -3.43 2.79
CA VAL A 27 -21.09 -4.53 1.87
C VAL A 27 -21.27 -5.86 2.60
N GLY A 28 -20.36 -6.22 3.51
CA GLY A 28 -20.43 -7.46 4.27
C GLY A 28 -19.07 -8.10 4.49
N ALA A 29 -19.05 -9.16 5.30
CA ALA A 29 -17.84 -9.84 5.73
C ALA A 29 -17.05 -10.43 4.56
N GLU A 30 -17.70 -10.95 3.55
CA GLU A 30 -17.02 -11.53 2.40
C GLU A 30 -16.28 -10.48 1.60
N SER A 31 -16.91 -9.31 1.39
CA SER A 31 -16.27 -8.18 0.71
C SER A 31 -15.05 -7.69 1.47
N ALA A 32 -15.16 -7.56 2.80
CA ALA A 32 -14.06 -7.15 3.65
C ALA A 32 -12.86 -8.09 3.51
N ARG A 33 -13.11 -9.40 3.54
CA ARG A 33 -12.05 -10.40 3.39
C ARG A 33 -11.42 -10.34 2.00
N LYS A 34 -12.24 -10.21 0.95
CA LYS A 34 -11.74 -10.16 -0.43
C LYS A 34 -10.84 -8.96 -0.67
N ILE A 35 -11.22 -7.78 -0.19
CA ILE A 35 -10.40 -6.58 -0.41
C ILE A 35 -9.09 -6.67 0.35
N THR A 36 -9.11 -7.18 1.58
CA THR A 36 -7.91 -7.37 2.38
C THR A 36 -6.95 -8.34 1.68
N ASP A 37 -7.46 -9.50 1.25
CA ASP A 37 -6.66 -10.49 0.55
C ASP A 37 -6.08 -9.94 -0.75
N LYS A 38 -6.86 -9.17 -1.49
CA LYS A 38 -6.43 -8.57 -2.75
C LYS A 38 -5.26 -7.61 -2.53
N ILE A 39 -5.35 -6.75 -1.52
CA ILE A 39 -4.31 -5.79 -1.19
C ILE A 39 -3.03 -6.52 -0.74
N LEU A 40 -3.15 -7.48 0.17
CA LEU A 40 -1.99 -8.23 0.67
C LEU A 40 -1.34 -9.05 -0.44
N THR A 41 -2.13 -9.66 -1.33
CA THR A 41 -1.59 -10.40 -2.48
C THR A 41 -0.84 -9.48 -3.42
N ALA A 42 -1.37 -8.28 -3.67
CA ALA A 42 -0.69 -7.31 -4.52
C ALA A 42 0.65 -6.87 -3.91
N LEU A 43 0.68 -6.62 -2.60
CA LEU A 43 1.91 -6.24 -1.90
C LEU A 43 2.95 -7.36 -1.93
N LYS A 44 2.51 -8.61 -1.90
CA LYS A 44 3.42 -9.75 -1.93
C LYS A 44 4.30 -9.79 -3.18
N ARG A 45 3.82 -9.24 -4.30
CA ARG A 45 4.63 -9.16 -5.52
C ARG A 45 5.89 -8.32 -5.35
N LEU A 46 5.89 -7.40 -4.40
CA LEU A 46 7.05 -6.56 -4.11
C LEU A 46 8.21 -7.34 -3.48
N GLU A 47 7.96 -8.55 -2.99
CA GLU A 47 9.03 -9.44 -2.51
C GLU A 47 10.04 -9.78 -3.62
N ASN A 48 9.55 -9.85 -4.86
CA ASN A 48 10.40 -10.19 -5.99
C ASN A 48 10.69 -8.98 -6.89
N PHE A 49 9.81 -8.00 -6.92
CA PHE A 49 9.87 -6.87 -7.85
C PHE A 49 9.63 -5.54 -7.14
N PRO A 50 10.50 -5.16 -6.18
CA PRO A 50 10.25 -3.97 -5.35
C PRO A 50 10.29 -2.65 -6.12
N LEU A 51 10.92 -2.61 -7.30
CA LEU A 51 11.00 -1.40 -8.11
C LEU A 51 10.08 -1.44 -9.33
N SER A 52 9.15 -2.37 -9.37
CA SER A 52 8.25 -2.54 -10.53
C SER A 52 7.17 -1.46 -10.63
N CYS A 53 6.91 -0.73 -9.56
CA CYS A 53 5.87 0.30 -9.53
C CYS A 53 6.47 1.69 -9.71
N PRO A 54 5.71 2.65 -10.27
CA PRO A 54 6.23 4.00 -10.50
C PRO A 54 6.41 4.78 -9.21
N LEU A 55 7.21 5.84 -9.28
CA LEU A 55 7.32 6.80 -8.20
C LEU A 55 5.97 7.51 -8.02
N ALA A 56 5.70 7.96 -6.80
CA ALA A 56 4.48 8.70 -6.51
C ALA A 56 4.41 9.97 -7.37
N PRO A 57 3.21 10.35 -7.85
CA PRO A 57 3.08 11.48 -8.79
C PRO A 57 3.27 12.86 -8.15
N TYR A 58 3.52 12.92 -6.87
CA TYR A 58 3.76 14.16 -6.16
C TYR A 58 5.26 14.35 -5.98
N LYS A 59 5.78 15.49 -6.44
CA LYS A 59 7.22 15.77 -6.50
C LYS A 59 7.93 15.48 -5.17
N GLY A 60 7.40 15.99 -4.06
CA GLY A 60 8.03 15.80 -2.75
C GLY A 60 8.14 14.34 -2.34
N LEU A 61 7.14 13.54 -2.66
CA LEU A 61 7.16 12.11 -2.37
C LEU A 61 8.09 11.37 -3.32
N ALA A 62 8.06 11.72 -4.61
CA ALA A 62 8.94 11.11 -5.60
C ALA A 62 10.41 11.36 -5.27
N GLU A 63 10.75 12.57 -4.84
CA GLU A 63 12.11 12.92 -4.43
C GLU A 63 12.59 12.10 -3.24
N GLN A 64 11.69 11.70 -2.36
CA GLN A 64 12.02 10.87 -1.21
C GLN A 64 12.02 9.38 -1.53
N GLY A 65 11.71 9.00 -2.78
CA GLY A 65 11.73 7.62 -3.21
C GLY A 65 10.45 6.85 -2.97
N TYR A 66 9.35 7.52 -2.60
CA TYR A 66 8.08 6.84 -2.43
C TYR A 66 7.52 6.36 -3.76
N ARG A 67 7.05 5.12 -3.78
CA ARG A 67 6.43 4.50 -4.93
C ARG A 67 4.99 4.13 -4.60
N ILE A 68 4.18 3.97 -5.65
CA ILE A 68 2.77 3.60 -5.47
C ILE A 68 2.48 2.28 -6.18
N LEU A 69 1.79 1.39 -5.46
CA LEU A 69 1.24 0.16 -6.01
C LEU A 69 -0.27 0.33 -6.08
N VAL A 70 -0.83 0.34 -7.28
CA VAL A 70 -2.27 0.48 -7.46
C VAL A 70 -2.93 -0.88 -7.32
N CYS A 71 -3.94 -0.98 -6.47
CA CYS A 71 -4.71 -2.18 -6.24
C CYS A 71 -6.20 -1.84 -6.26
N GLY A 72 -6.83 -1.92 -7.46
CA GLY A 72 -8.21 -1.50 -7.62
C GLY A 72 -8.39 -0.02 -7.31
N GLN A 73 -9.23 0.28 -6.34
CA GLN A 73 -9.51 1.65 -5.91
C GLN A 73 -8.57 2.14 -4.82
N TYR A 74 -7.58 1.34 -4.44
CA TYR A 74 -6.64 1.67 -3.38
C TYR A 74 -5.22 1.78 -3.90
N ILE A 75 -4.42 2.58 -3.20
CA ILE A 75 -3.00 2.77 -3.50
C ILE A 75 -2.22 2.44 -2.24
N CYS A 76 -1.20 1.57 -2.39
CA CYS A 76 -0.24 1.29 -1.34
C CYS A 76 1.01 2.12 -1.60
N ILE A 77 1.37 2.97 -0.63
CA ILE A 77 2.51 3.87 -0.75
C ILE A 77 3.67 3.26 0.01
N TYR A 78 4.77 3.00 -0.70
CA TYR A 78 5.90 2.27 -0.12
C TYR A 78 7.23 2.87 -0.55
N LYS A 79 8.28 2.46 0.17
CA LYS A 79 9.67 2.71 -0.20
C LYS A 79 10.44 1.41 -0.20
N PHE A 80 11.44 1.34 -1.07
CA PHE A 80 12.41 0.25 -1.07
C PHE A 80 13.78 0.82 -0.75
N ASN A 81 14.42 0.33 0.33
CA ASN A 81 15.72 0.83 0.75
C ASN A 81 16.91 0.01 0.24
N GLY A 82 16.68 -0.88 -0.72
CA GLY A 82 17.69 -1.79 -1.24
C GLY A 82 17.72 -3.15 -0.54
N ASP A 83 17.02 -3.28 0.57
CA ASP A 83 16.99 -4.49 1.39
C ASP A 83 15.56 -4.88 1.77
N LYS A 84 14.76 -3.90 2.20
CA LYS A 84 13.38 -4.11 2.62
C LYS A 84 12.45 -3.15 1.91
N VAL A 85 11.20 -3.60 1.75
CA VAL A 85 10.08 -2.77 1.29
C VAL A 85 9.28 -2.37 2.52
N TYR A 86 9.13 -1.07 2.74
CA TYR A 86 8.30 -0.54 3.83
C TYR A 86 7.04 0.08 3.25
N VAL A 87 5.88 -0.46 3.65
CA VAL A 87 4.59 0.09 3.25
C VAL A 87 4.17 1.10 4.31
N TYR A 88 4.03 2.36 3.91
CA TYR A 88 3.76 3.47 4.83
C TYR A 88 2.27 3.71 5.02
N HIS A 89 1.51 3.72 3.93
CA HIS A 89 0.07 3.97 3.96
C HIS A 89 -0.65 3.21 2.85
N ILE A 90 -1.92 2.91 3.10
CA ILE A 90 -2.83 2.34 2.11
C ILE A 90 -4.05 3.26 2.08
N VAL A 91 -4.28 3.90 0.95
CA VAL A 91 -5.28 4.97 0.83
C VAL A 91 -6.15 4.75 -0.41
N ALA A 92 -7.32 5.40 -0.42
CA ALA A 92 -8.14 5.42 -1.62
C ALA A 92 -7.41 6.19 -2.72
N ALA A 93 -7.50 5.70 -3.97
CA ALA A 93 -6.80 6.32 -5.09
C ALA A 93 -7.20 7.77 -5.32
N ALA A 94 -8.44 8.13 -4.99
CA ALA A 94 -8.96 9.48 -5.16
C ALA A 94 -8.57 10.44 -4.02
N SER A 95 -7.91 9.94 -2.96
CA SER A 95 -7.57 10.79 -1.81
C SER A 95 -6.33 11.64 -2.08
N CYS A 96 -6.24 12.76 -1.37
CA CYS A 96 -5.05 13.64 -1.40
C CYS A 96 -4.10 13.19 -0.30
N TYR A 97 -3.27 12.20 -0.57
CA TYR A 97 -2.44 11.55 0.43
C TYR A 97 -1.12 12.24 0.80
N PRO A 98 -0.57 13.22 0.04
CA PRO A 98 0.69 13.85 0.44
C PRO A 98 0.67 14.43 1.85
N ALA A 99 -0.49 14.87 2.33
CA ALA A 99 -0.63 15.42 3.68
C ALA A 99 -0.27 14.41 4.78
N LEU A 100 -0.36 13.11 4.49
CA LEU A 100 -0.01 12.05 5.46
C LEU A 100 1.49 11.99 5.74
N PHE A 101 2.29 12.64 4.90
CA PHE A 101 3.76 12.59 4.97
C PHE A 101 4.39 13.93 5.34
N SER A 102 3.57 14.92 5.64
CA SER A 102 4.08 16.25 6.03
C SER A 102 4.30 16.39 7.52
#